data_38da396af2c868fa21b2738f04ebe11e
#
_entry.id   38da396af2c868fa21b2738f04ebe11e
#
_cell.length_a   1.000
_cell.length_b   1.000
_cell.length_c   1.000
_cell.angle_alpha   90.00
_cell.angle_beta   90.00
_cell.angle_gamma   90.00
#
_symmetry.space_group_name_H-M   'P 1'
#
loop_
_entity.id
_entity.type
_entity.pdbx_description
1 polymer ?
#
loop_
_entity_poly.entity_id
_entity_poly.type
_entity_poly.pdbx_seq_one_letter_code
_entity_poly.pdbx_strand_id
1 'polypeptide(L)'
;LQFDNRNSILLQFVDYFCADKNKNLFTLAMLNNKSVLITGGTGSFGKKFVETILVRYPNVKRLVIFSRDELKQFEMAQMYPSDKYPQIRFFLGDVRDYPRFKRACQGIDIIIHAAALKQVPAAEYNPDEFIKTNIHGAQNVIDSALGSDVKVVVALSTDKAAAPINLYGATKLVSDKLFIAANNIKGKRDIRFSVVRYGNVMGSRGSVIPFFMEKARKGETLPITDKEMTRFNISLEDGVEMVLWAIENATGGEIFVPKIPSYKIETV
;
A
#
# COMPACT_ATOMS: atom_id res chain seq x y z
N LEU A 1 -3.02 -22.87 -29.46
CA LEU A 1 -2.24 -22.47 -28.29
C LEU A 1 -3.03 -22.86 -27.07
N GLN A 2 -2.72 -24.04 -26.49
CA GLN A 2 -3.20 -24.42 -25.15
C GLN A 2 -2.47 -23.50 -24.16
N PHE A 3 -3.21 -22.59 -23.56
CA PHE A 3 -2.72 -21.85 -22.41
C PHE A 3 -2.67 -22.79 -21.21
N ASP A 4 -1.47 -23.07 -20.72
CA ASP A 4 -1.25 -23.81 -19.48
C ASP A 4 -1.92 -23.04 -18.32
N ASN A 5 -2.86 -23.70 -17.63
CA ASN A 5 -3.67 -23.16 -16.53
C ASN A 5 -2.85 -22.73 -15.29
N ARG A 6 -1.52 -22.77 -15.35
CA ARG A 6 -0.61 -22.42 -14.25
C ARG A 6 -0.36 -20.92 -14.08
N ASN A 7 -0.89 -20.06 -14.97
CA ASN A 7 -0.72 -18.60 -14.93
C ASN A 7 -2.03 -17.84 -14.65
N SER A 8 -3.03 -18.48 -14.09
CA SER A 8 -4.22 -17.75 -13.61
C SER A 8 -3.83 -16.90 -12.39
N ILE A 9 -4.00 -15.58 -12.52
CA ILE A 9 -3.89 -14.66 -11.37
C ILE A 9 -4.95 -15.10 -10.37
N LEU A 10 -4.52 -15.53 -9.18
CA LEU A 10 -5.42 -15.89 -8.10
C LEU A 10 -6.02 -14.61 -7.51
N LEU A 11 -7.18 -14.18 -8.05
CA LEU A 11 -7.99 -13.13 -7.43
C LEU A 11 -8.68 -13.73 -6.21
N GLN A 12 -8.25 -13.39 -5.01
CA GLN A 12 -8.93 -13.77 -3.77
C GLN A 12 -9.80 -12.61 -3.30
N PHE A 13 -11.12 -12.79 -3.39
CA PHE A 13 -12.07 -11.89 -2.74
C PHE A 13 -12.15 -12.24 -1.26
N VAL A 14 -11.78 -11.28 -0.43
CA VAL A 14 -11.82 -11.44 1.02
C VAL A 14 -13.11 -10.84 1.54
N ASP A 15 -13.99 -11.67 2.10
CA ASP A 15 -15.17 -11.24 2.84
C ASP A 15 -14.74 -10.62 4.18
N TYR A 16 -14.11 -9.44 4.10
CA TYR A 16 -13.48 -8.79 5.24
C TYR A 16 -14.48 -8.22 6.25
N PHE A 17 -15.69 -7.86 5.80
CA PHE A 17 -16.73 -7.24 6.65
C PHE A 17 -17.69 -8.23 7.33
N CYS A 18 -17.65 -9.51 6.97
CA CYS A 18 -18.42 -10.56 7.66
C CYS A 18 -17.61 -11.30 8.71
N ALA A 19 -16.31 -11.06 8.82
CA ALA A 19 -15.50 -11.64 9.87
C ALA A 19 -15.81 -10.91 11.18
N ASP A 20 -16.52 -11.61 12.03
CA ASP A 20 -16.83 -11.33 13.43
C ASP A 20 -15.84 -10.34 14.07
N LYS A 21 -16.35 -9.18 14.52
CA LYS A 21 -15.57 -8.18 15.28
C LYS A 21 -14.91 -8.75 16.53
N ASN A 22 -15.21 -9.98 16.91
CA ASN A 22 -14.63 -10.74 18.00
C ASN A 22 -13.43 -11.61 17.61
N LYS A 23 -13.04 -11.69 16.34
CA LYS A 23 -11.75 -12.29 15.96
C LYS A 23 -10.61 -11.29 16.06
N ASN A 24 -10.32 -10.84 17.26
CA ASN A 24 -9.01 -10.34 17.70
C ASN A 24 -7.92 -11.45 17.63
N LEU A 25 -7.87 -12.19 16.52
CA LEU A 25 -6.95 -13.32 16.31
C LEU A 25 -6.01 -13.06 15.13
N PHE A 26 -5.57 -11.82 14.93
CA PHE A 26 -4.21 -11.65 14.40
C PHE A 26 -3.28 -12.10 15.51
N THR A 27 -2.43 -13.06 15.20
CA THR A 27 -1.47 -13.55 16.21
C THR A 27 -0.69 -12.32 16.68
N LEU A 28 -0.93 -11.87 17.93
CA LEU A 28 -0.24 -10.72 18.56
C LEU A 28 1.30 -10.81 18.46
N ALA A 29 1.80 -11.94 17.97
CA ALA A 29 3.20 -12.26 17.79
C ALA A 29 3.70 -12.15 16.33
N MET A 30 2.83 -11.92 15.31
CA MET A 30 3.20 -11.97 13.88
C MET A 30 4.40 -11.09 13.52
N LEU A 31 4.47 -9.89 14.08
CA LEU A 31 5.55 -8.93 13.84
C LEU A 31 6.58 -8.86 14.97
N ASN A 32 6.44 -9.68 16.01
CA ASN A 32 7.43 -9.71 17.10
C ASN A 32 8.81 -10.10 16.57
N ASN A 33 9.83 -9.34 16.97
CA ASN A 33 11.21 -9.50 16.52
C ASN A 33 11.43 -9.38 15.01
N LYS A 34 10.45 -8.87 14.23
CA LYS A 34 10.56 -8.62 12.81
C LYS A 34 11.00 -7.20 12.51
N SER A 35 11.75 -7.04 11.42
CA SER A 35 12.09 -5.74 10.85
C SER A 35 11.18 -5.47 9.65
N VAL A 36 10.39 -4.41 9.74
CA VAL A 36 9.39 -4.02 8.73
C VAL A 36 9.83 -2.71 8.07
N LEU A 37 9.78 -2.65 6.75
CA LEU A 37 10.01 -1.44 5.97
C LEU A 37 8.72 -1.05 5.24
N ILE A 38 8.32 0.21 5.40
CA ILE A 38 7.22 0.78 4.63
C ILE A 38 7.71 1.89 3.71
N THR A 39 7.50 1.75 2.39
CA THR A 39 7.71 2.83 1.44
C THR A 39 6.50 3.76 1.42
N GLY A 40 6.73 5.05 1.22
CA GLY A 40 5.64 6.03 1.30
C GLY A 40 5.06 6.19 2.72
N GLY A 41 5.84 5.82 3.74
CA GLY A 41 5.40 5.75 5.15
C GLY A 41 4.96 7.08 5.75
N THR A 42 5.27 8.23 5.13
CA THR A 42 4.80 9.56 5.55
C THR A 42 3.46 9.96 4.92
N GLY A 43 2.89 9.13 4.05
CA GLY A 43 1.54 9.30 3.49
C GLY A 43 0.42 8.96 4.49
N SER A 44 -0.85 9.19 4.11
CA SER A 44 -2.00 8.92 5.00
C SER A 44 -2.04 7.47 5.46
N PHE A 45 -1.93 6.51 4.52
CA PHE A 45 -1.87 5.10 4.85
C PHE A 45 -0.64 4.77 5.72
N GLY A 46 0.54 5.27 5.34
CA GLY A 46 1.79 4.99 6.05
C GLY A 46 1.75 5.46 7.51
N LYS A 47 1.23 6.65 7.77
CA LYS A 47 1.05 7.17 9.13
C LYS A 47 0.15 6.26 9.96
N LYS A 48 -1.00 5.85 9.39
CA LYS A 48 -1.94 4.95 10.09
C LYS A 48 -1.35 3.55 10.31
N PHE A 49 -0.62 3.02 9.34
CA PHE A 49 0.09 1.75 9.47
C PHE A 49 1.12 1.81 10.61
N VAL A 50 1.96 2.85 10.65
CA VAL A 50 2.97 3.03 11.70
C VAL A 50 2.32 3.14 13.08
N GLU A 51 1.27 3.96 13.23
CA GLU A 51 0.49 4.07 14.48
C GLU A 51 -0.02 2.71 14.93
N THR A 52 -0.66 1.96 14.02
CA THR A 52 -1.21 0.63 14.33
C THR A 52 -0.12 -0.36 14.74
N ILE A 53 1.03 -0.38 14.03
CA ILE A 53 2.14 -1.28 14.38
C ILE A 53 2.69 -0.96 15.77
N LEU A 54 2.89 0.30 16.10
CA LEU A 54 3.44 0.70 17.40
C LEU A 54 2.52 0.35 18.57
N VAL A 55 1.20 0.41 18.35
CA VAL A 55 0.20 0.08 19.37
C VAL A 55 0.05 -1.43 19.54
N ARG A 56 -0.07 -2.17 18.43
CA ARG A 56 -0.41 -3.61 18.48
C ARG A 56 0.80 -4.53 18.59
N TYR A 57 1.96 -4.08 18.08
CA TYR A 57 3.19 -4.89 18.01
C TYR A 57 4.35 -4.16 18.68
N PRO A 58 4.30 -3.90 19.98
CA PRO A 58 5.35 -3.14 20.68
C PRO A 58 6.73 -3.81 20.58
N ASN A 59 6.76 -5.13 20.35
CA ASN A 59 7.97 -5.93 20.22
C ASN A 59 8.48 -6.06 18.77
N VAL A 60 8.00 -5.19 17.84
CA VAL A 60 8.60 -5.12 16.51
C VAL A 60 10.07 -4.71 16.64
N LYS A 61 10.98 -5.47 16.00
CA LYS A 61 12.42 -5.23 16.14
C LYS A 61 12.84 -3.89 15.53
N ARG A 62 12.30 -3.58 14.35
CA ARG A 62 12.62 -2.36 13.61
C ARG A 62 11.47 -2.00 12.67
N LEU A 63 11.08 -0.74 12.67
CA LEU A 63 10.08 -0.17 11.78
C LEU A 63 10.73 0.95 10.97
N VAL A 64 11.04 0.68 9.70
CA VAL A 64 11.71 1.62 8.80
C VAL A 64 10.67 2.36 7.97
N ILE A 65 10.66 3.67 8.08
CA ILE A 65 9.84 4.60 7.30
C ILE A 65 10.71 5.13 6.16
N PHE A 66 10.46 4.64 4.94
CA PHE A 66 11.20 5.04 3.75
C PHE A 66 10.36 6.00 2.92
N SER A 67 10.80 7.23 2.78
CA SER A 67 10.14 8.25 1.96
C SER A 67 11.13 9.32 1.50
N ARG A 68 10.78 10.07 0.45
CA ARG A 68 11.64 11.11 -0.13
C ARG A 68 11.37 12.50 0.45
N ASP A 69 10.32 12.69 1.22
CA ASP A 69 9.90 13.98 1.78
C ASP A 69 10.52 14.15 3.18
N GLU A 70 11.58 14.95 3.25
CA GLU A 70 12.33 15.23 4.49
C GLU A 70 11.45 15.92 5.54
N LEU A 71 10.67 16.91 5.14
CA LEU A 71 9.83 17.67 6.08
C LEU A 71 8.80 16.77 6.76
N LYS A 72 8.12 15.92 5.99
CA LYS A 72 7.15 14.96 6.57
C LYS A 72 7.81 13.92 7.44
N GLN A 73 9.06 13.52 7.15
CA GLN A 73 9.81 12.63 8.06
C GLN A 73 10.15 13.36 9.36
N PHE A 74 10.60 14.61 9.28
CA PHE A 74 10.86 15.44 10.46
C PHE A 74 9.60 15.60 11.33
N GLU A 75 8.47 16.02 10.73
CA GLU A 75 7.18 16.12 11.43
C GLU A 75 6.80 14.81 12.12
N MET A 76 6.99 13.69 11.43
CA MET A 76 6.66 12.38 11.97
C MET A 76 7.62 11.95 13.10
N ALA A 77 8.89 12.33 13.03
CA ALA A 77 9.86 12.08 14.07
C ALA A 77 9.54 12.86 15.37
N GLN A 78 8.91 14.04 15.25
CA GLN A 78 8.43 14.77 16.44
C GLN A 78 7.26 14.02 17.14
N MET A 79 6.41 13.33 16.38
CA MET A 79 5.32 12.52 16.96
C MET A 79 5.83 11.22 17.57
N TYR A 80 6.93 10.68 17.08
CA TYR A 80 7.51 9.40 17.51
C TYR A 80 8.98 9.57 17.89
N PRO A 81 9.28 10.27 19.00
CA PRO A 81 10.65 10.53 19.43
C PRO A 81 11.37 9.22 19.80
N SER A 82 12.67 9.17 19.51
CA SER A 82 13.49 7.96 19.57
C SER A 82 13.68 7.37 20.97
N ASP A 83 13.53 8.19 22.02
CA ASP A 83 13.55 7.76 23.42
C ASP A 83 12.32 6.91 23.79
N LYS A 84 11.14 7.21 23.20
CA LYS A 84 9.90 6.48 23.41
C LYS A 84 9.67 5.36 22.40
N TYR A 85 10.19 5.54 21.18
CA TYR A 85 9.99 4.61 20.05
C TYR A 85 11.34 4.18 19.44
N PRO A 86 12.20 3.50 20.21
CA PRO A 86 13.56 3.16 19.76
C PRO A 86 13.60 2.20 18.56
N GLN A 87 12.49 1.56 18.22
CA GLN A 87 12.37 0.66 17.08
C GLN A 87 12.19 1.40 15.74
N ILE A 88 11.79 2.71 15.73
CA ILE A 88 11.57 3.46 14.49
C ILE A 88 12.90 3.90 13.87
N ARG A 89 12.93 3.87 12.54
CA ARG A 89 14.02 4.44 11.73
C ARG A 89 13.43 5.23 10.57
N PHE A 90 13.89 6.46 10.39
CA PHE A 90 13.55 7.31 9.27
C PHE A 90 14.63 7.24 8.21
N PHE A 91 14.31 6.67 7.05
CA PHE A 91 15.23 6.54 5.92
C PHE A 91 14.78 7.44 4.77
N LEU A 92 15.50 8.53 4.58
CA LEU A 92 15.30 9.39 3.43
C LEU A 92 15.77 8.68 2.16
N GLY A 93 14.90 8.63 1.15
CA GLY A 93 15.21 8.03 -0.15
C GLY A 93 14.01 7.93 -1.06
N ASP A 94 14.27 7.75 -2.35
CA ASP A 94 13.28 7.56 -3.40
C ASP A 94 13.30 6.09 -3.87
N VAL A 95 12.14 5.50 -4.11
CA VAL A 95 12.03 4.12 -4.64
C VAL A 95 12.61 3.99 -6.06
N ARG A 96 12.78 5.12 -6.77
CA ARG A 96 13.44 5.18 -8.08
C ARG A 96 14.96 4.99 -7.98
N ASP A 97 15.55 5.22 -6.81
CA ASP A 97 16.97 5.03 -6.54
C ASP A 97 17.23 3.60 -6.04
N TYR A 98 17.52 2.69 -6.97
CA TYR A 98 17.78 1.28 -6.66
C TYR A 98 18.93 1.08 -5.66
N PRO A 99 20.14 1.69 -5.84
CA PRO A 99 21.23 1.54 -4.87
C PRO A 99 20.84 1.98 -3.45
N ARG A 100 20.08 3.07 -3.32
CA ARG A 100 19.62 3.57 -2.01
C ARG A 100 18.59 2.62 -1.39
N PHE A 101 17.62 2.16 -2.19
CA PHE A 101 16.58 1.27 -1.71
C PHE A 101 17.16 -0.10 -1.32
N LYS A 102 18.06 -0.66 -2.12
CA LYS A 102 18.77 -1.91 -1.82
C LYS A 102 19.49 -1.86 -0.47
N ARG A 103 20.16 -0.74 -0.16
CA ARG A 103 20.77 -0.53 1.17
C ARG A 103 19.75 -0.49 2.29
N ALA A 104 18.57 0.11 2.04
CA ALA A 104 17.49 0.18 3.03
C ALA A 104 16.88 -1.19 3.36
N CYS A 105 16.95 -2.15 2.43
CA CYS A 105 16.43 -3.51 2.62
C CYS A 105 17.31 -4.41 3.48
N GLN A 106 18.50 -3.98 3.89
CA GLN A 106 19.40 -4.82 4.69
C GLN A 106 18.81 -5.13 6.07
N GLY A 107 18.67 -6.42 6.36
CA GLY A 107 18.10 -6.93 7.61
C GLY A 107 16.61 -6.58 7.77
N ILE A 108 15.88 -6.45 6.68
CA ILE A 108 14.40 -6.32 6.64
C ILE A 108 13.78 -7.69 6.39
N ASP A 109 12.75 -8.02 7.16
CA ASP A 109 11.96 -9.24 6.99
C ASP A 109 10.73 -9.01 6.08
N ILE A 110 10.11 -7.83 6.20
CA ILE A 110 8.82 -7.54 5.57
C ILE A 110 8.87 -6.15 4.91
N ILE A 111 8.41 -6.06 3.67
CA ILE A 111 8.25 -4.78 2.96
C ILE A 111 6.78 -4.52 2.66
N ILE A 112 6.31 -3.32 3.04
CA ILE A 112 5.02 -2.78 2.60
C ILE A 112 5.29 -1.69 1.57
N HIS A 113 4.92 -1.95 0.32
CA HIS A 113 5.13 -0.99 -0.76
C HIS A 113 3.89 -0.11 -0.97
N ALA A 114 3.89 1.07 -0.32
CA ALA A 114 2.81 2.04 -0.42
C ALA A 114 3.20 3.33 -1.17
N ALA A 115 4.46 3.45 -1.62
CA ALA A 115 4.91 4.61 -2.40
C ALA A 115 4.34 4.54 -3.82
N ALA A 116 3.60 5.57 -4.22
CA ALA A 116 3.09 5.72 -5.59
C ALA A 116 2.72 7.19 -5.86
N LEU A 117 2.73 7.59 -7.13
CA LEU A 117 2.00 8.75 -7.62
C LEU A 117 0.58 8.31 -7.99
N LYS A 118 -0.45 9.10 -7.64
CA LYS A 118 -1.85 8.66 -7.74
C LYS A 118 -2.84 9.67 -8.36
N GLN A 119 -2.43 10.91 -8.56
CA GLN A 119 -3.31 11.96 -9.09
C GLN A 119 -3.52 11.77 -10.60
N VAL A 120 -4.75 11.48 -11.03
CA VAL A 120 -5.07 11.16 -12.43
C VAL A 120 -4.70 12.29 -13.38
N PRO A 121 -5.11 13.57 -13.15
CA PRO A 121 -4.72 14.66 -14.07
C PRO A 121 -3.20 14.85 -14.15
N ALA A 122 -2.48 14.66 -13.04
CA ALA A 122 -1.03 14.76 -13.02
C ALA A 122 -0.37 13.60 -13.79
N ALA A 123 -1.00 12.43 -13.84
CA ALA A 123 -0.51 11.27 -14.59
C ALA A 123 -0.55 11.54 -16.10
N GLU A 124 -1.68 12.04 -16.57
CA GLU A 124 -1.85 12.35 -18.00
C GLU A 124 -0.89 13.46 -18.46
N TYR A 125 -0.55 14.39 -17.59
CA TYR A 125 0.35 15.50 -17.90
C TYR A 125 1.84 15.14 -17.75
N ASN A 126 2.19 14.22 -16.80
CA ASN A 126 3.56 13.82 -16.49
C ASN A 126 3.72 12.29 -16.55
N PRO A 127 3.52 11.66 -17.70
CA PRO A 127 3.50 10.19 -17.83
C PRO A 127 4.80 9.53 -17.37
N ASP A 128 5.94 10.11 -17.70
CA ASP A 128 7.27 9.63 -17.32
C ASP A 128 7.44 9.44 -15.83
N GLU A 129 6.99 10.42 -15.04
CA GLU A 129 7.16 10.40 -13.59
C GLU A 129 6.31 9.31 -12.94
N PHE A 130 5.13 9.02 -13.51
CA PHE A 130 4.29 7.90 -13.08
C PHE A 130 4.91 6.56 -13.44
N ILE A 131 5.44 6.41 -14.65
CA ILE A 131 6.17 5.21 -15.07
C ILE A 131 7.39 4.98 -14.18
N LYS A 132 8.23 5.99 -13.98
CA LYS A 132 9.41 5.91 -13.12
C LYS A 132 9.08 5.53 -11.69
N THR A 133 8.03 6.13 -11.10
CA THR A 133 7.68 5.89 -9.70
C THR A 133 6.91 4.60 -9.52
N ASN A 134 5.82 4.41 -10.28
CA ASN A 134 4.89 3.30 -10.06
C ASN A 134 5.36 1.98 -10.68
N ILE A 135 6.13 2.02 -11.77
CA ILE A 135 6.61 0.82 -12.47
C ILE A 135 8.07 0.55 -12.12
N HIS A 136 9.00 1.46 -12.45
CA HIS A 136 10.41 1.23 -12.16
C HIS A 136 10.68 1.20 -10.64
N GLY A 137 9.96 2.04 -9.86
CA GLY A 137 10.01 1.98 -8.40
C GLY A 137 9.55 0.62 -7.85
N ALA A 138 8.48 0.04 -8.41
CA ALA A 138 8.02 -1.32 -8.06
C ALA A 138 9.08 -2.37 -8.42
N GLN A 139 9.69 -2.28 -9.62
CA GLN A 139 10.77 -3.17 -10.03
C GLN A 139 11.96 -3.09 -9.07
N ASN A 140 12.40 -1.88 -8.69
CA ASN A 140 13.48 -1.69 -7.73
C ASN A 140 13.19 -2.32 -6.37
N VAL A 141 11.92 -2.27 -5.91
CA VAL A 141 11.49 -2.94 -4.67
C VAL A 141 11.62 -4.46 -4.81
N ILE A 142 11.15 -5.02 -5.92
CA ILE A 142 11.24 -6.46 -6.20
C ILE A 142 12.69 -6.93 -6.24
N ASP A 143 13.54 -6.26 -7.02
CA ASP A 143 14.94 -6.64 -7.20
C ASP A 143 15.73 -6.53 -5.89
N SER A 144 15.45 -5.48 -5.10
CA SER A 144 16.06 -5.33 -3.77
C SER A 144 15.61 -6.40 -2.80
N ALA A 145 14.32 -6.77 -2.80
CA ALA A 145 13.79 -7.83 -1.96
C ALA A 145 14.35 -9.20 -2.34
N LEU A 146 14.44 -9.51 -3.65
CA LEU A 146 15.05 -10.74 -4.15
C LEU A 146 16.56 -10.83 -3.84
N GLY A 147 17.23 -9.69 -3.73
CA GLY A 147 18.66 -9.60 -3.39
C GLY A 147 18.96 -9.45 -1.89
N SER A 148 17.99 -9.70 -1.00
CA SER A 148 18.10 -9.54 0.45
C SER A 148 17.41 -10.68 1.20
N ASP A 149 17.32 -10.58 2.54
CA ASP A 149 16.69 -11.59 3.41
C ASP A 149 15.18 -11.41 3.59
N VAL A 150 14.58 -10.54 2.81
CA VAL A 150 13.13 -10.25 2.86
C VAL A 150 12.32 -11.53 2.60
N LYS A 151 11.30 -11.75 3.43
CA LYS A 151 10.41 -12.93 3.36
C LYS A 151 9.04 -12.61 2.79
N VAL A 152 8.55 -11.38 3.01
CA VAL A 152 7.21 -10.98 2.61
C VAL A 152 7.24 -9.59 1.99
N VAL A 153 6.62 -9.45 0.83
CA VAL A 153 6.37 -8.16 0.21
C VAL A 153 4.87 -8.03 -0.08
N VAL A 154 4.24 -7.02 0.50
CA VAL A 154 2.85 -6.66 0.20
C VAL A 154 2.84 -5.30 -0.49
N ALA A 155 2.37 -5.27 -1.74
CA ALA A 155 2.24 -4.03 -2.50
C ALA A 155 0.79 -3.52 -2.46
N LEU A 156 0.64 -2.22 -2.23
CA LEU A 156 -0.67 -1.58 -2.27
C LEU A 156 -1.03 -1.19 -3.70
N SER A 157 -2.26 -1.47 -4.09
CA SER A 157 -2.82 -1.15 -5.39
C SER A 157 -4.19 -0.46 -5.27
N THR A 158 -4.92 -0.37 -6.34
CA THR A 158 -6.15 0.40 -6.46
C THR A 158 -7.17 -0.33 -7.34
N ASP A 159 -8.46 -0.06 -7.12
CA ASP A 159 -9.57 -0.45 -7.99
C ASP A 159 -9.36 0.00 -9.44
N LYS A 160 -8.68 1.14 -9.66
CA LYS A 160 -8.37 1.70 -10.98
C LYS A 160 -7.39 0.86 -11.80
N ALA A 161 -6.72 -0.12 -11.18
CA ALA A 161 -5.90 -1.12 -11.88
C ALA A 161 -6.73 -2.25 -12.51
N ALA A 162 -8.03 -2.34 -12.17
CA ALA A 162 -8.96 -3.26 -12.83
C ALA A 162 -9.56 -2.56 -14.05
N ALA A 163 -9.28 -3.07 -15.28
CA ALA A 163 -9.69 -2.45 -16.53
C ALA A 163 -9.40 -0.93 -16.59
N PRO A 164 -8.12 -0.52 -16.57
CA PRO A 164 -7.73 0.88 -16.40
C PRO A 164 -8.16 1.74 -17.58
N ILE A 165 -8.77 2.88 -17.29
CA ILE A 165 -9.19 3.90 -18.28
C ILE A 165 -8.31 5.16 -18.24
N ASN A 166 -7.25 5.17 -17.43
CA ASN A 166 -6.31 6.28 -17.29
C ASN A 166 -4.91 5.75 -16.99
N LEU A 167 -3.90 6.59 -17.19
CA LEU A 167 -2.50 6.20 -17.03
C LEU A 167 -2.17 5.77 -15.60
N TYR A 168 -2.72 6.43 -14.57
CA TYR A 168 -2.51 6.00 -13.19
C TYR A 168 -2.93 4.54 -12.99
N GLY A 169 -4.15 4.19 -13.40
CA GLY A 169 -4.64 2.81 -13.32
C GLY A 169 -3.77 1.83 -14.12
N ALA A 170 -3.35 2.22 -15.34
CA ALA A 170 -2.47 1.41 -16.18
C ALA A 170 -1.11 1.16 -15.50
N THR A 171 -0.47 2.18 -14.93
CA THR A 171 0.80 2.01 -14.20
C THR A 171 0.66 1.10 -12.99
N LYS A 172 -0.47 1.16 -12.28
CA LYS A 172 -0.74 0.28 -11.13
C LYS A 172 -1.03 -1.15 -11.58
N LEU A 173 -1.71 -1.36 -12.71
CA LEU A 173 -1.89 -2.70 -13.29
C LEU A 173 -0.53 -3.33 -13.64
N VAL A 174 0.38 -2.58 -14.27
CA VAL A 174 1.74 -3.07 -14.56
C VAL A 174 2.48 -3.41 -13.27
N SER A 175 2.43 -2.54 -12.27
CA SER A 175 3.02 -2.80 -10.94
C SER A 175 2.47 -4.09 -10.31
N ASP A 176 1.16 -4.30 -10.33
CA ASP A 176 0.53 -5.52 -9.81
C ASP A 176 1.09 -6.77 -10.51
N LYS A 177 1.17 -6.72 -11.86
CA LYS A 177 1.72 -7.83 -12.66
C LYS A 177 3.19 -8.11 -12.31
N LEU A 178 4.01 -7.07 -12.09
CA LEU A 178 5.41 -7.23 -11.70
C LEU A 178 5.53 -7.94 -10.33
N PHE A 179 4.77 -7.53 -9.32
CA PHE A 179 4.81 -8.18 -8.01
C PHE A 179 4.33 -9.64 -8.07
N ILE A 180 3.27 -9.93 -8.82
CA ILE A 180 2.79 -11.30 -8.99
C ILE A 180 3.83 -12.15 -9.70
N ALA A 181 4.38 -11.67 -10.83
CA ALA A 181 5.39 -12.37 -11.60
C ALA A 181 6.70 -12.60 -10.83
N ALA A 182 7.01 -11.76 -9.84
CA ALA A 182 8.20 -11.93 -9.00
C ALA A 182 8.24 -13.28 -8.28
N ASN A 183 7.09 -13.89 -8.00
CA ASN A 183 7.02 -15.24 -7.43
C ASN A 183 7.57 -16.32 -8.37
N ASN A 184 7.52 -16.11 -9.69
CA ASN A 184 8.05 -17.06 -10.67
C ASN A 184 9.59 -16.99 -10.79
N ILE A 185 10.18 -15.82 -10.51
CA ILE A 185 11.63 -15.60 -10.65
C ILE A 185 12.41 -15.71 -9.34
N LYS A 186 11.72 -15.92 -8.22
CA LYS A 186 12.36 -16.03 -6.90
C LYS A 186 13.28 -17.25 -6.75
N GLY A 187 13.12 -18.28 -7.59
CA GLY A 187 13.84 -19.54 -7.49
C GLY A 187 13.55 -20.25 -6.15
N LYS A 188 14.60 -20.69 -5.46
CA LYS A 188 14.50 -21.38 -4.15
C LYS A 188 14.38 -20.42 -2.95
N ARG A 189 14.31 -19.12 -3.16
CA ARG A 189 14.22 -18.14 -2.06
C ARG A 189 12.88 -18.27 -1.34
N ASP A 190 12.94 -18.26 -0.02
CA ASP A 190 11.76 -18.22 0.84
C ASP A 190 11.26 -16.78 0.94
N ILE A 191 10.72 -16.27 -0.17
CA ILE A 191 10.09 -14.95 -0.27
C ILE A 191 8.75 -15.08 -0.99
N ARG A 192 7.76 -14.30 -0.58
CA ARG A 192 6.46 -14.22 -1.21
C ARG A 192 6.06 -12.77 -1.49
N PHE A 193 5.49 -12.57 -2.68
CA PHE A 193 4.99 -11.29 -3.14
C PHE A 193 3.49 -11.39 -3.33
N SER A 194 2.76 -10.43 -2.80
CA SER A 194 1.31 -10.30 -2.96
C SER A 194 0.90 -8.84 -3.13
N VAL A 195 -0.31 -8.63 -3.59
CA VAL A 195 -0.89 -7.31 -3.83
C VAL A 195 -2.18 -7.18 -3.03
N VAL A 196 -2.39 -6.03 -2.41
CA VAL A 196 -3.67 -5.64 -1.82
C VAL A 196 -4.25 -4.52 -2.68
N ARG A 197 -5.43 -4.77 -3.24
CA ARG A 197 -6.12 -3.84 -4.14
C ARG A 197 -7.42 -3.40 -3.49
N TYR A 198 -7.55 -2.12 -3.16
CA TYR A 198 -8.77 -1.53 -2.60
C TYR A 198 -9.15 -0.23 -3.30
N GLY A 199 -10.38 0.24 -3.08
CA GLY A 199 -10.93 1.44 -3.68
C GLY A 199 -10.44 2.73 -3.02
N ASN A 200 -11.31 3.72 -2.97
CA ASN A 200 -10.97 5.02 -2.37
C ASN A 200 -10.84 4.90 -0.86
N VAL A 201 -9.79 5.51 -0.30
CA VAL A 201 -9.59 5.56 1.15
C VAL A 201 -10.22 6.83 1.71
N MET A 202 -11.19 6.67 2.61
CA MET A 202 -11.92 7.78 3.25
C MET A 202 -10.95 8.74 3.95
N GLY A 203 -11.17 10.04 3.79
CA GLY A 203 -10.37 11.05 4.45
C GLY A 203 -8.91 11.14 3.97
N SER A 204 -8.50 10.38 2.94
CA SER A 204 -7.16 10.48 2.41
C SER A 204 -6.94 11.84 1.74
N ARG A 205 -5.69 12.37 1.85
CA ARG A 205 -5.33 13.66 1.26
C ARG A 205 -5.62 13.69 -0.24
N GLY A 206 -6.37 14.72 -0.70
CA GLY A 206 -6.80 14.90 -2.09
C GLY A 206 -7.97 14.00 -2.51
N SER A 207 -8.73 13.40 -1.58
CA SER A 207 -9.97 12.69 -1.86
C SER A 207 -11.19 13.63 -1.86
N VAL A 208 -12.31 13.15 -2.43
CA VAL A 208 -13.52 13.95 -2.62
C VAL A 208 -14.12 14.45 -1.31
N ILE A 209 -14.10 13.65 -0.24
CA ILE A 209 -14.73 14.00 1.04
C ILE A 209 -14.07 15.25 1.67
N PRO A 210 -12.75 15.33 1.90
CA PRO A 210 -12.14 16.56 2.38
C PRO A 210 -12.39 17.77 1.48
N PHE A 211 -12.40 17.57 0.17
CA PHE A 211 -12.71 18.63 -0.80
C PHE A 211 -14.15 19.15 -0.65
N PHE A 212 -15.12 18.26 -0.52
CA PHE A 212 -16.53 18.63 -0.29
C PHE A 212 -16.72 19.32 1.06
N MET A 213 -16.08 18.81 2.12
CA MET A 213 -16.13 19.44 3.44
C MET A 213 -15.56 20.88 3.42
N GLU A 214 -14.48 21.11 2.69
CA GLU A 214 -13.90 22.45 2.55
C GLU A 214 -14.88 23.39 1.82
N LYS A 215 -15.47 22.94 0.70
CA LYS A 215 -16.47 23.71 -0.04
C LYS A 215 -17.70 24.01 0.80
N ALA A 216 -18.24 23.02 1.49
CA ALA A 216 -19.39 23.20 2.36
C ALA A 216 -19.14 24.22 3.48
N ARG A 217 -17.93 24.20 4.10
CA ARG A 217 -17.53 25.20 5.10
C ARG A 217 -17.47 26.63 4.54
N LYS A 218 -17.18 26.77 3.24
CA LYS A 218 -17.16 28.05 2.52
C LYS A 218 -18.52 28.45 1.97
N GLY A 219 -19.56 27.65 2.13
CA GLY A 219 -20.88 27.87 1.53
C GLY A 219 -20.89 27.72 0.01
N GLU A 220 -19.92 27.05 -0.57
CA GLU A 220 -19.79 26.84 -2.01
C GLU A 220 -20.59 25.60 -2.47
N THR A 221 -21.07 25.64 -3.72
CA THR A 221 -21.77 24.50 -4.34
C THR A 221 -20.83 23.30 -4.49
N LEU A 222 -21.32 22.10 -4.13
CA LEU A 222 -20.59 20.85 -4.30
C LEU A 222 -20.67 20.41 -5.77
N PRO A 223 -19.53 20.26 -6.47
CA PRO A 223 -19.51 19.85 -7.87
C PRO A 223 -19.69 18.34 -8.02
N ILE A 224 -20.94 17.88 -8.14
CA ILE A 224 -21.26 16.50 -8.47
C ILE A 224 -21.29 16.38 -10.00
N THR A 225 -20.32 15.67 -10.58
CA THR A 225 -20.19 15.52 -12.03
C THR A 225 -21.22 14.58 -12.64
N ASP A 226 -21.65 13.56 -11.88
CA ASP A 226 -22.66 12.60 -12.29
C ASP A 226 -23.37 12.07 -11.04
N LYS A 227 -24.71 12.17 -11.00
CA LYS A 227 -25.55 11.73 -9.88
C LYS A 227 -25.62 10.20 -9.75
N GLU A 228 -25.50 9.49 -10.86
CA GLU A 228 -25.50 8.03 -10.88
C GLU A 228 -24.13 7.41 -10.53
N MET A 229 -23.12 8.25 -10.35
CA MET A 229 -21.77 7.80 -10.01
C MET A 229 -21.74 7.06 -8.67
N THR A 230 -21.18 5.86 -8.68
CA THR A 230 -20.96 5.05 -7.48
C THR A 230 -19.49 5.06 -7.05
N ARG A 231 -19.25 4.78 -5.80
CA ARG A 231 -17.89 4.65 -5.21
C ARG A 231 -17.83 3.49 -4.24
N PHE A 232 -16.62 2.96 -4.10
CA PHE A 232 -16.24 2.03 -3.03
C PHE A 232 -15.30 2.76 -2.10
N ASN A 233 -15.62 2.83 -0.83
CA ASN A 233 -14.74 3.45 0.15
C ASN A 233 -14.35 2.47 1.23
N ILE A 234 -13.09 2.57 1.64
CA ILE A 234 -12.53 1.84 2.77
C ILE A 234 -11.97 2.85 3.78
N SER A 235 -12.04 2.57 5.07
CA SER A 235 -11.36 3.39 6.07
C SER A 235 -9.84 3.18 6.01
N LEU A 236 -9.06 4.09 6.60
CA LEU A 236 -7.62 3.87 6.75
C LEU A 236 -7.33 2.66 7.62
N GLU A 237 -8.11 2.48 8.67
CA GLU A 237 -8.07 1.36 9.59
C GLU A 237 -8.26 0.03 8.85
N ASP A 238 -9.35 -0.10 8.11
CA ASP A 238 -9.65 -1.33 7.35
C ASP A 238 -8.59 -1.61 6.29
N GLY A 239 -8.06 -0.56 5.65
CA GLY A 239 -6.94 -0.70 4.70
C GLY A 239 -5.68 -1.26 5.36
N VAL A 240 -5.36 -0.83 6.59
CA VAL A 240 -4.24 -1.36 7.38
C VAL A 240 -4.50 -2.80 7.80
N GLU A 241 -5.71 -3.10 8.31
CA GLU A 241 -6.09 -4.46 8.69
C GLU A 241 -5.95 -5.44 7.52
N MET A 242 -6.38 -5.03 6.33
CA MET A 242 -6.26 -5.87 5.15
C MET A 242 -4.81 -6.16 4.77
N VAL A 243 -3.91 -5.18 4.94
CA VAL A 243 -2.47 -5.39 4.72
C VAL A 243 -1.88 -6.32 5.78
N LEU A 244 -2.24 -6.16 7.05
CA LEU A 244 -1.83 -7.07 8.12
C LEU A 244 -2.32 -8.49 7.86
N TRP A 245 -3.57 -8.64 7.45
CA TRP A 245 -4.13 -9.93 7.06
C TRP A 245 -3.36 -10.56 5.88
N ALA A 246 -3.02 -9.76 4.87
CA ALA A 246 -2.24 -10.22 3.72
C ALA A 246 -0.81 -10.67 4.11
N ILE A 247 -0.15 -9.97 5.04
CA ILE A 247 1.15 -10.39 5.56
C ILE A 247 1.08 -11.80 6.16
N GLU A 248 0.01 -12.11 6.89
CA GLU A 248 -0.17 -13.39 7.57
C GLU A 248 -0.56 -14.52 6.61
N ASN A 249 -1.47 -14.24 5.68
CA ASN A 249 -2.18 -15.25 4.90
C ASN A 249 -1.67 -15.42 3.45
N ALA A 250 -0.84 -14.51 2.92
CA ALA A 250 -0.34 -14.64 1.57
C ALA A 250 0.58 -15.86 1.43
N THR A 251 0.42 -16.60 0.34
CA THR A 251 1.29 -17.71 -0.05
C THR A 251 2.23 -17.32 -1.20
N GLY A 252 1.88 -16.26 -1.92
CA GLY A 252 2.61 -15.64 -3.03
C GLY A 252 1.88 -15.78 -4.36
N GLY A 253 1.67 -14.64 -5.04
CA GLY A 253 0.99 -14.57 -6.33
C GLY A 253 -0.46 -14.09 -6.26
N GLU A 254 -0.99 -13.80 -5.06
CA GLU A 254 -2.36 -13.37 -4.89
C GLU A 254 -2.53 -11.85 -5.06
N ILE A 255 -3.69 -11.46 -5.57
CA ILE A 255 -4.24 -10.12 -5.45
C ILE A 255 -5.45 -10.20 -4.52
N PHE A 256 -5.31 -9.66 -3.33
CA PHE A 256 -6.40 -9.59 -2.34
C PHE A 256 -7.26 -8.36 -2.60
N VAL A 257 -8.57 -8.59 -2.71
CA VAL A 257 -9.55 -7.54 -2.96
C VAL A 257 -10.62 -7.60 -1.87
N PRO A 258 -10.82 -6.53 -1.07
CA PRO A 258 -11.89 -6.50 -0.09
C PRO A 258 -13.24 -6.40 -0.79
N LYS A 259 -14.22 -7.15 -0.33
CA LYS A 259 -15.59 -7.04 -0.77
C LYS A 259 -16.25 -5.86 -0.03
N ILE A 260 -16.24 -4.70 -0.65
CA ILE A 260 -16.74 -3.45 -0.09
C ILE A 260 -18.08 -3.09 -0.77
N PRO A 261 -19.12 -2.66 -0.03
CA PRO A 261 -20.34 -2.18 -0.64
C PRO A 261 -20.10 -0.89 -1.42
N SER A 262 -20.80 -0.75 -2.55
CA SER A 262 -20.84 0.51 -3.30
C SER A 262 -21.96 1.40 -2.80
N TYR A 263 -21.81 2.71 -2.97
CA TYR A 263 -22.84 3.70 -2.68
C TYR A 263 -22.81 4.80 -3.75
N LYS A 264 -23.94 5.49 -3.94
CA LYS A 264 -24.02 6.67 -4.82
C LYS A 264 -23.35 7.87 -4.17
N ILE A 265 -22.69 8.71 -4.98
CA ILE A 265 -21.97 9.90 -4.48
C ILE A 265 -22.91 10.89 -3.79
N GLU A 266 -24.18 10.93 -4.14
CA GLU A 266 -25.20 11.75 -3.49
C GLU A 266 -25.45 11.37 -2.01
N THR A 267 -25.05 10.19 -1.58
CA THR A 267 -25.21 9.71 -0.20
C THR A 267 -24.15 10.29 0.76
N VAL A 268 -23.10 10.89 0.24
CA VAL A 268 -21.99 11.47 1.00
C VAL A 268 -22.28 12.92 1.37
#